data_10e664f07d617036eef202c59b7e90f7
#
_entry.id   10e664f07d617036eef202c59b7e90f7
#
_cell.length_a   1.000
_cell.length_b   1.000
_cell.length_c   1.000
_cell.angle_alpha   90.00
_cell.angle_beta   90.00
_cell.angle_gamma   90.00
#
_symmetry.space_group_name_H-M   'P 1'
#
loop_
_entity.id
_entity.type
_entity.pdbx_description
1 polymer ?
#
loop_
_entity_poly.entity_id
_entity_poly.type
_entity_poly.pdbx_seq_one_letter_code
_entity_poly.pdbx_strand_id
1 'polypeptide(L)'
;VPLLIELKLPSVSTEICRYVYDLLKDYQGSCLIESFNPLGLRKYKQLDPDAIVGQLSGKYTAKDRLNPLIALLSSSLLVNALSRPDFVAYNFRTSDAFGFYLNQNLFRIPVFAWTVRTSEEFRKCRHAYDGIIFEKFLPAEIVC
;
A
#
# COMPACT_ATOMS: atom_id res chain seq x y z
N VAL A 1 8.57 -18.30 2.96
CA VAL A 1 8.92 -16.89 3.26
C VAL A 1 7.70 -16.02 2.98
N PRO A 2 7.30 -15.08 3.84
CA PRO A 2 6.24 -14.12 3.52
C PRO A 2 6.61 -13.24 2.31
N LEU A 3 5.64 -12.94 1.45
CA LEU A 3 5.81 -12.08 0.28
C LEU A 3 4.94 -10.84 0.39
N LEU A 4 5.47 -9.69 0.00
CA LEU A 4 4.72 -8.46 -0.27
C LEU A 4 4.92 -8.11 -1.75
N ILE A 5 3.85 -8.14 -2.55
CA ILE A 5 3.90 -8.01 -4.00
C ILE A 5 3.17 -6.75 -4.44
N GLU A 6 3.90 -5.83 -5.08
CA GLU A 6 3.31 -4.64 -5.70
C GLU A 6 2.82 -4.94 -7.12
N LEU A 7 1.54 -4.74 -7.37
CA LEU A 7 0.96 -4.76 -8.71
C LEU A 7 1.08 -3.38 -9.36
N LYS A 8 2.02 -3.26 -10.30
CA LYS A 8 2.22 -2.05 -11.09
C LYS A 8 1.27 -2.04 -12.30
N LEU A 9 0.15 -1.38 -12.15
CA LEU A 9 -0.91 -1.28 -13.15
C LEU A 9 -0.86 0.11 -13.80
N PRO A 10 -0.30 0.23 -15.01
CA PRO A 10 -0.11 1.54 -15.67
C PRO A 10 -1.41 2.18 -16.18
N SER A 11 -2.49 1.40 -16.23
CA SER A 11 -3.78 1.84 -16.79
C SER A 11 -4.95 1.11 -16.11
N VAL A 12 -6.15 1.21 -16.69
CA VAL A 12 -7.35 0.47 -16.27
C VAL A 12 -7.27 -1.05 -16.51
N SER A 13 -6.26 -1.54 -17.24
CA SER A 13 -6.08 -2.99 -17.43
C SER A 13 -5.74 -3.67 -16.11
N THR A 14 -6.48 -4.73 -15.83
CA THR A 14 -6.30 -5.56 -14.63
C THR A 14 -5.85 -6.99 -14.95
N GLU A 15 -5.39 -7.23 -16.16
CA GLU A 15 -5.00 -8.58 -16.63
C GLU A 15 -3.87 -9.19 -15.80
N ILE A 16 -2.89 -8.38 -15.38
CA ILE A 16 -1.78 -8.83 -14.53
C ILE A 16 -2.27 -9.45 -13.22
N CYS A 17 -3.43 -9.03 -12.70
CA CYS A 17 -4.01 -9.61 -11.49
C CYS A 17 -4.26 -11.11 -11.66
N ARG A 18 -4.74 -11.53 -12.84
CA ARG A 18 -4.99 -12.94 -13.13
C ARG A 18 -3.69 -13.73 -13.21
N TYR A 19 -2.68 -13.20 -13.90
CA TYR A 19 -1.37 -13.87 -13.99
C TYR A 19 -0.71 -14.04 -12.63
N VAL A 20 -0.75 -13.00 -11.80
CA VAL A 20 -0.18 -13.07 -10.44
C VAL A 20 -0.96 -14.05 -9.57
N TYR A 21 -2.29 -14.06 -9.64
CA TYR A 21 -3.12 -15.05 -8.95
C TYR A 21 -2.76 -16.48 -9.37
N ASP A 22 -2.67 -16.76 -10.67
CA ASP A 22 -2.36 -18.10 -11.19
C ASP A 22 -0.96 -18.56 -10.75
N LEU A 23 0.00 -17.64 -10.56
CA LEU A 23 1.34 -17.96 -10.03
C LEU A 23 1.34 -18.24 -8.52
N LEU A 24 0.44 -17.61 -7.78
CA LEU A 24 0.44 -17.63 -6.31
C LEU A 24 -0.56 -18.62 -5.70
N LYS A 25 -1.55 -19.10 -6.44
CA LYS A 25 -2.62 -19.98 -5.93
C LYS A 25 -2.12 -21.25 -5.21
N ASP A 26 -0.94 -21.74 -5.59
CA ASP A 26 -0.31 -22.92 -4.98
C ASP A 26 0.82 -22.56 -3.99
N TYR A 27 1.03 -21.26 -3.74
CA TYR A 27 2.07 -20.79 -2.84
C TYR A 27 1.63 -20.99 -1.38
N GLN A 28 2.42 -21.74 -0.60
CA GLN A 28 2.08 -22.12 0.79
C GLN A 28 2.53 -21.08 1.83
N GLY A 29 3.13 -19.98 1.43
CA GLY A 29 3.54 -18.90 2.32
C GLY A 29 2.49 -17.79 2.43
N SER A 30 2.62 -16.94 3.44
CA SER A 30 1.80 -15.72 3.52
C SER A 30 2.13 -14.77 2.37
N CYS A 31 1.10 -14.23 1.72
CA CYS A 31 1.26 -13.30 0.62
C CYS A 31 0.35 -12.08 0.81
N LEU A 32 0.91 -10.89 0.70
CA LEU A 32 0.20 -9.63 0.70
C LEU A 32 0.36 -8.99 -0.69
N ILE A 33 -0.73 -8.44 -1.19
CA ILE A 33 -0.76 -7.76 -2.49
C ILE A 33 -0.97 -6.28 -2.28
N GLU A 34 -0.18 -5.44 -2.92
CA GLU A 34 -0.39 -3.99 -2.84
C GLU A 34 -0.40 -3.34 -4.22
N SER A 35 -1.08 -2.21 -4.35
CA SER A 35 -1.14 -1.42 -5.58
C SER A 35 -1.56 0.01 -5.32
N PHE A 36 -1.10 0.93 -6.18
CA PHE A 36 -1.67 2.28 -6.30
C PHE A 36 -3.06 2.28 -6.96
N ASN A 37 -3.37 1.24 -7.76
CA ASN A 37 -4.62 1.17 -8.50
C ASN A 37 -5.70 0.39 -7.71
N PRO A 38 -6.74 1.08 -7.18
CA PRO A 38 -7.80 0.44 -6.41
C PRO A 38 -8.64 -0.56 -7.24
N LEU A 39 -8.72 -0.36 -8.56
CA LEU A 39 -9.41 -1.31 -9.46
C LEU A 39 -8.65 -2.63 -9.54
N GLY A 40 -7.32 -2.58 -9.52
CA GLY A 40 -6.47 -3.76 -9.46
C GLY A 40 -6.67 -4.56 -8.18
N LEU A 41 -6.68 -3.90 -7.02
CA LEU A 41 -6.94 -4.54 -5.74
C LEU A 41 -8.33 -5.17 -5.68
N ARG A 42 -9.35 -4.43 -6.13
CA ARG A 42 -10.71 -4.97 -6.23
C ARG A 42 -10.76 -6.19 -7.15
N LYS A 43 -10.09 -6.14 -8.31
CA LYS A 43 -10.02 -7.27 -9.23
C LYS A 43 -9.31 -8.47 -8.62
N TYR A 44 -8.23 -8.24 -7.88
CA TYR A 44 -7.51 -9.32 -7.21
C TYR A 44 -8.39 -10.00 -6.16
N LYS A 45 -9.09 -9.24 -5.30
CA LYS A 45 -10.07 -9.78 -4.34
C LYS A 45 -11.25 -10.53 -4.98
N GLN A 46 -11.59 -10.23 -6.24
CA GLN A 46 -12.58 -11.04 -6.97
C GLN A 46 -12.03 -12.40 -7.40
N LEU A 47 -10.72 -12.52 -7.60
CA LEU A 47 -10.05 -13.78 -7.94
C LEU A 47 -9.75 -14.60 -6.69
N ASP A 48 -9.39 -13.92 -5.61
CA ASP A 48 -9.06 -14.49 -4.31
C ASP A 48 -9.72 -13.63 -3.20
N PRO A 49 -10.91 -13.99 -2.73
CA PRO A 49 -11.62 -13.26 -1.69
C PRO A 49 -10.89 -13.19 -0.34
N ASP A 50 -10.02 -14.15 -0.05
CA ASP A 50 -9.25 -14.23 1.19
C ASP A 50 -7.90 -13.51 1.10
N ALA A 51 -7.55 -12.97 -0.07
CA ALA A 51 -6.31 -12.23 -0.26
C ALA A 51 -6.23 -11.00 0.64
N ILE A 52 -5.09 -10.81 1.29
CA ILE A 52 -4.78 -9.59 2.03
C ILE A 52 -4.26 -8.55 1.04
N VAL A 53 -5.01 -7.47 0.86
CA VAL A 53 -4.67 -6.42 -0.11
C VAL A 53 -4.42 -5.08 0.56
N GLY A 54 -3.40 -4.36 0.09
CA GLY A 54 -2.99 -3.05 0.58
C GLY A 54 -3.12 -1.94 -0.45
N GLN A 55 -3.67 -0.81 -0.06
CA GLN A 55 -3.70 0.39 -0.89
C GLN A 55 -2.41 1.18 -0.71
N LEU A 56 -1.61 1.27 -1.77
CA LEU A 56 -0.49 2.22 -1.82
C LEU A 56 -1.04 3.64 -1.99
N SER A 57 -0.57 4.55 -1.17
CA SER A 57 -0.99 5.93 -1.18
C SER A 57 0.13 6.89 -0.77
N GLY A 58 -0.02 8.16 -1.16
CA GLY A 58 0.89 9.24 -0.83
C GLY A 58 0.37 10.53 -1.44
N LYS A 59 1.00 11.64 -1.09
CA LYS A 59 0.64 12.94 -1.66
C LYS A 59 1.13 13.02 -3.10
N TYR A 60 0.21 13.13 -4.02
CA TYR A 60 0.52 13.42 -5.42
C TYR A 60 0.82 14.91 -5.60
N THR A 61 1.83 15.22 -6.37
CA THR A 61 2.24 16.59 -6.69
C THR A 61 1.85 16.95 -8.12
N ALA A 62 1.87 18.25 -8.45
CA ALA A 62 1.62 18.72 -9.82
C ALA A 62 2.57 18.09 -10.87
N LYS A 63 3.71 17.54 -10.46
CA LYS A 63 4.66 16.85 -11.34
C LYS A 63 4.15 15.47 -11.82
N ASP A 64 3.20 14.88 -11.11
CA ASP A 64 2.71 13.52 -11.40
C ASP A 64 1.71 13.49 -12.57
N ARG A 65 1.43 14.64 -13.22
CA ARG A 65 0.54 14.80 -14.39
C ARG A 65 -0.85 14.14 -14.24
N LEU A 66 -1.28 13.91 -13.01
CA LEU A 66 -2.61 13.38 -12.72
C LEU A 66 -3.66 14.49 -12.77
N ASN A 67 -4.88 14.11 -13.16
CA ASN A 67 -6.01 14.98 -12.98
C ASN A 67 -6.13 15.37 -11.50
N PRO A 68 -6.28 16.67 -11.15
CA PRO A 68 -6.30 17.12 -9.77
C PRO A 68 -7.40 16.43 -8.93
N LEU A 69 -8.51 16.04 -9.53
CA LEU A 69 -9.56 15.28 -8.85
C LEU A 69 -9.09 13.85 -8.51
N ILE A 70 -8.39 13.19 -9.41
CA ILE A 70 -7.83 11.86 -9.19
C ILE A 70 -6.74 11.93 -8.11
N ALA A 71 -5.87 12.94 -8.19
CA ALA A 71 -4.83 13.17 -7.18
C ALA A 71 -5.44 13.39 -5.79
N LEU A 72 -6.49 14.20 -5.69
CA LEU A 72 -7.21 14.46 -4.43
C LEU A 72 -7.87 13.18 -3.89
N LEU A 73 -8.58 12.44 -4.71
CA LEU A 73 -9.23 11.19 -4.31
C LEU A 73 -8.21 10.16 -3.83
N SER A 74 -7.12 9.97 -4.57
CA SER A 74 -6.06 9.01 -4.21
C SER A 74 -5.32 9.42 -2.94
N SER A 75 -5.05 10.71 -2.73
CA SER A 75 -4.38 11.20 -1.52
C SER A 75 -5.29 11.21 -0.29
N SER A 76 -6.61 11.34 -0.47
CA SER A 76 -7.59 11.32 0.62
C SER A 76 -8.00 9.92 1.07
N LEU A 77 -7.49 8.86 0.44
CA LEU A 77 -7.88 7.47 0.69
C LEU A 77 -9.38 7.16 0.52
N LEU A 78 -10.15 8.07 -0.11
CA LEU A 78 -11.56 7.82 -0.43
C LEU A 78 -11.73 6.65 -1.40
N VAL A 79 -10.70 6.35 -2.19
CA VAL A 79 -10.63 5.15 -3.05
C VAL A 79 -10.64 3.84 -2.25
N ASN A 80 -10.36 3.87 -0.94
CA ASN A 80 -10.44 2.70 -0.08
C ASN A 80 -11.86 2.11 -0.01
N ALA A 81 -12.89 2.95 -0.19
CA ALA A 81 -14.27 2.47 -0.29
C ALA A 81 -14.47 1.53 -1.49
N LEU A 82 -13.67 1.70 -2.56
CA LEU A 82 -13.73 0.89 -3.77
C LEU A 82 -12.91 -0.40 -3.64
N SER A 83 -11.69 -0.33 -3.11
CA SER A 83 -10.77 -1.46 -2.98
C SER A 83 -10.99 -2.27 -1.70
N ARG A 84 -11.56 -1.66 -0.64
CA ARG A 84 -11.71 -2.22 0.72
C ARG A 84 -10.41 -2.90 1.17
N PRO A 85 -9.31 -2.14 1.27
CA PRO A 85 -8.02 -2.71 1.58
C PRO A 85 -7.95 -3.16 3.04
N ASP A 86 -7.14 -4.19 3.30
CA ASP A 86 -6.88 -4.71 4.65
C ASP A 86 -5.79 -3.89 5.35
N PHE A 87 -4.93 -3.21 4.59
CA PHE A 87 -3.93 -2.25 5.09
C PHE A 87 -3.71 -1.11 4.08
N VAL A 88 -3.09 -0.04 4.55
CA VAL A 88 -2.66 1.08 3.71
C VAL A 88 -1.16 1.23 3.82
N ALA A 89 -0.44 1.19 2.70
CA ALA A 89 0.96 1.58 2.66
C ALA A 89 1.06 3.05 2.28
N TYR A 90 1.47 3.91 3.23
CA TYR A 90 1.46 5.37 3.09
C TYR A 90 2.88 5.95 3.03
N ASN A 91 3.11 6.89 2.13
CA ASN A 91 4.39 7.60 2.09
C ASN A 91 4.55 8.48 3.33
N PHE A 92 5.39 8.04 4.26
CA PHE A 92 5.57 8.71 5.56
C PHE A 92 6.07 10.16 5.46
N ARG A 93 6.71 10.56 4.35
CA ARG A 93 7.14 11.95 4.11
C ARG A 93 5.98 12.89 3.79
N THR A 94 4.78 12.36 3.59
CA THR A 94 3.55 13.11 3.27
C THR A 94 2.41 12.80 4.23
N SER A 95 2.74 12.34 5.45
CA SER A 95 1.78 11.93 6.48
C SER A 95 0.97 13.08 7.12
N ASP A 96 1.26 14.32 6.75
CA ASP A 96 0.49 15.52 7.09
C ASP A 96 -0.80 15.67 6.23
N ALA A 97 -1.00 14.77 5.27
CA ALA A 97 -2.16 14.81 4.40
C ALA A 97 -3.46 14.40 5.14
N PHE A 98 -4.55 15.05 4.78
CA PHE A 98 -5.89 14.80 5.33
C PHE A 98 -6.31 13.32 5.27
N GLY A 99 -5.91 12.60 4.22
CA GLY A 99 -6.19 11.18 4.08
C GLY A 99 -5.56 10.30 5.15
N PHE A 100 -4.35 10.62 5.59
CA PHE A 100 -3.69 9.91 6.69
C PHE A 100 -4.46 10.11 8.02
N TYR A 101 -4.88 11.35 8.30
CA TYR A 101 -5.70 11.65 9.47
C TYR A 101 -7.05 10.91 9.44
N LEU A 102 -7.72 10.87 8.28
CA LEU A 102 -8.97 10.12 8.14
C LEU A 102 -8.77 8.63 8.39
N ASN A 103 -7.67 8.04 7.89
CA ASN A 103 -7.41 6.63 8.11
C ASN A 103 -7.21 6.31 9.58
N GLN A 104 -6.41 7.09 10.30
CA GLN A 104 -6.13 6.85 11.72
C GLN A 104 -7.38 7.02 12.59
N ASN A 105 -8.23 8.01 12.30
CA ASN A 105 -9.33 8.37 13.20
C ASN A 105 -10.68 7.76 12.81
N LEU A 106 -10.90 7.47 11.53
CA LEU A 106 -12.18 7.00 11.03
C LEU A 106 -12.16 5.53 10.59
N PHE A 107 -11.22 5.18 9.71
CA PHE A 107 -11.20 3.83 9.12
C PHE A 107 -10.48 2.81 9.99
N ARG A 108 -9.47 3.25 10.75
CA ARG A 108 -8.65 2.40 11.64
C ARG A 108 -8.04 1.19 10.94
N ILE A 109 -7.73 1.33 9.65
CA ILE A 109 -7.04 0.31 8.86
C ILE A 109 -5.54 0.40 9.21
N PRO A 110 -4.83 -0.73 9.41
CA PRO A 110 -3.38 -0.74 9.64
C PRO A 110 -2.63 0.06 8.59
N VAL A 111 -1.66 0.88 9.03
CA VAL A 111 -0.87 1.75 8.16
C VAL A 111 0.59 1.36 8.18
N PHE A 112 1.15 1.08 7.01
CA PHE A 112 2.56 0.80 6.80
C PHE A 112 3.27 2.01 6.22
N ALA A 113 4.40 2.41 6.82
CA ALA A 113 5.24 3.46 6.26
C ALA A 113 6.08 2.96 5.09
N TRP A 114 6.12 3.68 3.97
CA TRP A 114 7.01 3.38 2.83
C TRP A 114 7.61 4.65 2.23
N THR A 115 8.73 4.64 1.57
CA THR A 115 9.79 3.65 1.67
C THR A 115 10.85 4.23 2.59
N VAL A 116 11.12 3.54 3.68
CA VAL A 116 12.12 3.93 4.69
C VAL A 116 13.51 3.48 4.21
N ARG A 117 14.48 4.38 4.21
CA ARG A 117 15.82 4.13 3.62
C ARG A 117 16.98 4.31 4.58
N THR A 118 16.71 4.77 5.79
CA THR A 118 17.76 5.02 6.80
C THR A 118 17.29 4.58 8.19
N SER A 119 18.24 4.28 9.07
CA SER A 119 17.95 3.96 10.47
C SER A 119 17.31 5.15 11.22
N GLU A 120 17.56 6.39 10.80
CA GLU A 120 16.90 7.56 11.40
C GLU A 120 15.42 7.62 11.02
N GLU A 121 15.10 7.42 9.75
CA GLU A 121 13.70 7.33 9.27
C GLU A 121 12.97 6.16 9.95
N PHE A 122 13.64 5.01 10.10
CA PHE A 122 13.09 3.85 10.79
C PHE A 122 12.69 4.19 12.24
N ARG A 123 13.59 4.83 13.00
CA ARG A 123 13.29 5.25 14.37
C ARG A 123 12.12 6.23 14.47
N LYS A 124 11.94 7.10 13.47
CA LYS A 124 10.80 8.03 13.39
C LYS A 124 9.48 7.29 13.10
N CYS A 125 9.51 6.27 12.25
CA CYS A 125 8.31 5.55 11.82
C CYS A 125 7.85 4.46 12.78
N ARG A 126 8.75 3.79 13.49
CA ARG A 126 8.48 2.57 14.27
C ARG A 126 7.41 2.69 15.36
N HIS A 127 7.11 3.90 15.83
CA HIS A 127 6.09 4.15 16.85
C HIS A 127 4.82 4.80 16.32
N ALA A 128 4.86 5.24 15.06
CA ALA A 128 3.75 5.97 14.43
C ALA A 128 2.97 5.14 13.41
N TYR A 129 3.53 3.99 13.01
CA TYR A 129 2.97 3.11 11.98
C TYR A 129 2.93 1.68 12.47
N ASP A 130 1.96 0.90 11.97
CA ASP A 130 1.76 -0.51 12.31
C ASP A 130 2.79 -1.42 11.63
N GLY A 131 3.39 -0.96 10.53
CA GLY A 131 4.43 -1.67 9.81
C GLY A 131 5.35 -0.72 9.03
N ILE A 132 6.50 -1.23 8.58
CA ILE A 132 7.50 -0.46 7.85
C ILE A 132 7.99 -1.26 6.64
N ILE A 133 7.88 -0.65 5.46
CA ILE A 133 8.49 -1.13 4.22
C ILE A 133 9.79 -0.36 4.02
N PHE A 134 10.92 -1.06 4.07
CA PHE A 134 12.24 -0.44 4.00
C PHE A 134 13.10 -1.06 2.89
N GLU A 135 14.08 -0.30 2.43
CA GLU A 135 15.06 -0.74 1.42
C GLU A 135 16.46 -0.17 1.69
N LYS A 136 17.50 -0.82 1.16
CA LYS A 136 18.90 -0.37 1.14
C LYS A 136 19.61 -0.35 2.49
N PHE A 137 18.99 -0.81 3.57
CA PHE A 137 19.62 -0.98 4.88
C PHE A 137 18.89 -2.09 5.65
N LEU A 138 19.56 -2.62 6.67
CA LEU A 138 18.96 -3.55 7.62
C LEU A 138 18.86 -2.83 8.97
N PRO A 139 17.65 -2.66 9.53
CA PRO A 139 17.49 -2.06 10.84
C PRO A 139 18.17 -2.93 11.91
N ALA A 140 19.06 -2.34 12.71
CA ALA A 140 19.82 -3.08 13.74
C ALA A 140 18.90 -3.76 14.78
N GLU A 141 17.68 -3.27 14.95
CA GLU A 141 16.68 -3.78 15.89
C GLU A 141 15.93 -5.04 15.39
N ILE A 142 16.14 -5.44 14.12
CA ILE A 142 15.59 -6.69 13.54
C ILE A 142 16.61 -7.83 13.64
N VAL A 143 17.84 -7.53 14.02
CA VAL A 143 18.98 -8.47 14.07
C VAL A 143 19.13 -9.09 15.46
N CYS A 144 18.07 -9.17 16.25
CA CYS A 144 18.04 -9.87 17.53
C CYS A 144 17.47 -11.28 17.40
#